data_d0f3a1d1b28c1bd034c095b4e0d17e48
#
_entry.id   d0f3a1d1b28c1bd034c095b4e0d17e48
#
_cell.length_a   1.000
_cell.length_b   1.000
_cell.length_c   1.000
_cell.angle_alpha   90.00
_cell.angle_beta   90.00
_cell.angle_gamma   90.00
#
_symmetry.space_group_name_H-M   'P 1'
#
loop_
_entity.id
_entity.type
_entity.pdbx_description
1 polymer ?
#
loop_
_entity_poly.entity_id
_entity_poly.type
_entity_poly.pdbx_seq_one_letter_code
_entity_poly.pdbx_strand_id
1 'polypeptide(L)'
;MTDEPVGDRAAERLILLLVGAVGAGKGTQAGALSKELGLVHLASGNLFRAALAAGTPLGEAARSYMEAGELVPDELTIAMFMEELARPHAAAGAILDGFPRTVGQATALDETLAARGERIRRVLYIEVATDTLVRRVAGRWVCPQCGTPYHEDTDPPRVPGICDRDGVQLRQRDDDRPEVVRARLEKQVPPMLAVIDHYERAGIVERLDGTKPIEAVTGEILVRIGAHAAS
;
A
#
# COMPACT_ATOMS: atom_id res chain seq x y z
N MET A 1 -37.70 26.37 22.55
CA MET A 1 -37.23 25.51 21.46
C MET A 1 -35.92 26.11 21.03
N THR A 2 -34.84 25.61 21.60
CA THR A 2 -33.45 26.03 21.28
C THR A 2 -32.97 25.12 20.19
N ASP A 3 -32.79 25.72 19.01
CA ASP A 3 -32.19 25.11 17.82
C ASP A 3 -30.69 24.91 18.12
N GLU A 4 -30.30 23.69 18.46
CA GLU A 4 -28.88 23.34 18.55
C GLU A 4 -28.33 23.30 17.10
N PRO A 5 -27.23 24.00 16.83
CA PRO A 5 -26.61 23.91 15.52
C PRO A 5 -26.11 22.47 15.29
N VAL A 6 -26.62 21.83 14.25
CA VAL A 6 -26.08 20.57 13.73
C VAL A 6 -24.61 20.84 13.38
N GLY A 7 -23.72 20.41 14.28
CA GLY A 7 -22.28 20.55 14.08
C GLY A 7 -21.90 19.95 12.74
N ASP A 8 -21.23 20.75 11.95
CA ASP A 8 -20.54 20.38 10.71
C ASP A 8 -19.63 19.18 11.05
N ARG A 9 -20.11 17.95 10.78
CA ARG A 9 -19.26 16.77 10.82
C ARG A 9 -18.32 16.90 9.65
N ALA A 10 -17.15 17.48 9.91
CA ALA A 10 -16.04 17.40 8.97
C ALA A 10 -16.02 15.97 8.43
N ALA A 11 -16.14 15.82 7.12
CA ALA A 11 -16.22 14.52 6.47
C ALA A 11 -15.04 13.67 6.95
N GLU A 12 -15.35 12.57 7.66
CA GLU A 12 -14.32 11.70 8.24
C GLU A 12 -13.41 11.19 7.11
N ARG A 13 -12.12 11.46 7.21
CA ARG A 13 -11.15 11.07 6.18
C ARG A 13 -11.16 9.56 5.97
N LEU A 14 -11.15 9.13 4.72
CA LEU A 14 -11.13 7.72 4.37
C LEU A 14 -9.68 7.19 4.37
N ILE A 15 -9.28 6.50 5.43
CA ILE A 15 -7.97 5.85 5.52
C ILE A 15 -8.16 4.35 5.34
N LEU A 16 -7.60 3.82 4.25
CA LEU A 16 -7.61 2.41 3.90
C LEU A 16 -6.22 1.80 4.09
N LEU A 17 -6.16 0.61 4.62
CA LEU A 17 -4.94 -0.18 4.72
C LEU A 17 -4.97 -1.29 3.68
N LEU A 18 -3.95 -1.37 2.83
CA LEU A 18 -3.82 -2.42 1.83
C LEU A 18 -2.77 -3.43 2.28
N VAL A 19 -3.21 -4.64 2.59
CA VAL A 19 -2.39 -5.73 3.09
C VAL A 19 -2.34 -6.87 2.08
N GLY A 20 -1.21 -7.53 2.00
CA GLY A 20 -0.99 -8.67 1.11
C GLY A 20 0.50 -8.90 0.88
N ALA A 21 0.85 -10.11 0.53
CA ALA A 21 2.24 -10.48 0.28
C ALA A 21 2.81 -9.79 -0.98
N VAL A 22 4.12 -9.88 -1.18
CA VAL A 22 4.75 -9.44 -2.44
C VAL A 22 4.14 -10.19 -3.63
N GLY A 23 3.79 -9.49 -4.70
CA GLY A 23 3.11 -10.09 -5.86
C GLY A 23 1.59 -10.24 -5.74
N ALA A 24 0.97 -9.87 -4.61
CA ALA A 24 -0.49 -9.95 -4.43
C ALA A 24 -1.29 -8.92 -5.27
N GLY A 25 -0.64 -7.88 -5.83
CA GLY A 25 -1.31 -6.87 -6.64
C GLY A 25 -1.68 -5.59 -5.88
N LYS A 26 -1.17 -5.40 -4.65
CA LYS A 26 -1.44 -4.19 -3.84
C LYS A 26 -1.26 -2.88 -4.59
N GLY A 27 -0.11 -2.67 -5.20
CA GLY A 27 0.19 -1.42 -5.92
C GLY A 27 -0.75 -1.17 -7.10
N THR A 28 -1.18 -2.23 -7.79
CA THR A 28 -2.16 -2.14 -8.89
C THR A 28 -3.51 -1.70 -8.34
N GLN A 29 -4.00 -2.35 -7.28
CA GLN A 29 -5.27 -2.00 -6.65
C GLN A 29 -5.22 -0.61 -6.01
N ALA A 30 -4.10 -0.25 -5.35
CA ALA A 30 -3.93 1.09 -4.79
C ALA A 30 -4.01 2.18 -5.88
N GLY A 31 -3.40 1.95 -7.04
CA GLY A 31 -3.47 2.88 -8.18
C GLY A 31 -4.89 3.02 -8.74
N ALA A 32 -5.62 1.91 -8.88
CA ALA A 32 -7.02 1.93 -9.33
C ALA A 32 -7.92 2.66 -8.33
N LEU A 33 -7.84 2.30 -7.04
CA LEU A 33 -8.63 2.92 -5.97
C LEU A 33 -8.29 4.40 -5.78
N SER A 34 -7.01 4.78 -5.88
CA SER A 34 -6.59 6.17 -5.82
C SER A 34 -7.28 7.02 -6.87
N LYS A 35 -7.38 6.49 -8.10
CA LYS A 35 -8.06 7.17 -9.21
C LYS A 35 -9.57 7.26 -8.99
N GLU A 36 -10.22 6.18 -8.55
CA GLU A 36 -11.68 6.11 -8.37
C GLU A 36 -12.17 6.94 -7.17
N LEU A 37 -11.40 6.95 -6.07
CA LEU A 37 -11.80 7.56 -4.80
C LEU A 37 -11.18 8.93 -4.54
N GLY A 38 -10.25 9.38 -5.37
CA GLY A 38 -9.48 10.61 -5.11
C GLY A 38 -8.56 10.52 -3.89
N LEU A 39 -8.21 9.30 -3.44
CA LEU A 39 -7.34 9.09 -2.30
C LEU A 39 -5.87 9.09 -2.72
N VAL A 40 -4.98 9.59 -1.84
CA VAL A 40 -3.54 9.49 -2.09
C VAL A 40 -3.05 8.05 -1.81
N HIS A 41 -2.21 7.51 -2.69
CA HIS A 41 -1.53 6.23 -2.46
C HIS A 41 -0.19 6.46 -1.76
N LEU A 42 -0.09 6.04 -0.50
CA LEU A 42 1.10 6.15 0.33
C LEU A 42 1.75 4.77 0.47
N ALA A 43 2.76 4.51 -0.36
CA ALA A 43 3.55 3.29 -0.30
C ALA A 43 4.85 3.54 0.47
N SER A 44 5.10 2.80 1.56
CA SER A 44 6.26 3.00 2.45
C SER A 44 7.58 3.11 1.69
N GLY A 45 7.86 2.19 0.77
CA GLY A 45 9.09 2.23 -0.02
C GLY A 45 9.22 3.44 -0.94
N ASN A 46 8.11 3.99 -1.45
CA ASN A 46 8.13 5.20 -2.28
C ASN A 46 8.36 6.44 -1.42
N LEU A 47 7.70 6.51 -0.25
CA LEU A 47 7.85 7.62 0.69
C LEU A 47 9.30 7.77 1.14
N PHE A 48 9.93 6.68 1.56
CA PHE A 48 11.33 6.69 1.98
C PHE A 48 12.27 7.12 0.85
N ARG A 49 12.09 6.60 -0.36
CA ARG A 49 12.91 6.99 -1.50
C ARG A 49 12.73 8.48 -1.86
N ALA A 50 11.50 8.98 -1.85
CA ALA A 50 11.21 10.39 -2.11
C ALA A 50 11.81 11.30 -1.03
N ALA A 51 11.66 10.94 0.26
CA ALA A 51 12.21 11.68 1.37
C ALA A 51 13.75 11.73 1.33
N LEU A 52 14.38 10.61 0.97
CA LEU A 52 15.83 10.52 0.80
C LEU A 52 16.33 11.37 -0.37
N ALA A 53 15.65 11.30 -1.52
CA ALA A 53 15.99 12.11 -2.70
C ALA A 53 15.81 13.60 -2.44
N ALA A 54 14.85 13.99 -1.60
CA ALA A 54 14.62 15.38 -1.19
C ALA A 54 15.52 15.84 -0.05
N GLY A 55 16.36 14.96 0.54
CA GLY A 55 17.25 15.28 1.67
C GLY A 55 16.51 15.71 2.93
N THR A 56 15.30 15.17 3.17
CA THR A 56 14.54 15.51 4.37
C THR A 56 15.17 14.86 5.63
N PRO A 57 14.99 15.43 6.83
CA PRO A 57 15.50 14.85 8.07
C PRO A 57 15.04 13.39 8.28
N LEU A 58 13.78 13.06 7.96
CA LEU A 58 13.24 11.70 8.04
C LEU A 58 13.88 10.77 6.99
N GLY A 59 14.10 11.27 5.76
CA GLY A 59 14.79 10.52 4.71
C GLY A 59 16.22 10.20 5.10
N GLU A 60 16.97 11.15 5.61
CA GLU A 60 18.35 10.95 6.07
C GLU A 60 18.43 9.98 7.26
N ALA A 61 17.52 10.08 8.24
CA ALA A 61 17.44 9.15 9.35
C ALA A 61 17.14 7.71 8.91
N ALA A 62 16.39 7.53 7.81
CA ALA A 62 16.06 6.22 7.27
C ALA A 62 17.16 5.62 6.36
N ARG A 63 18.13 6.43 5.91
CA ARG A 63 19.14 6.05 4.90
C ARG A 63 19.87 4.75 5.23
N SER A 64 20.45 4.64 6.42
CA SER A 64 21.26 3.49 6.82
C SER A 64 20.47 2.18 6.81
N TYR A 65 19.21 2.21 7.25
CA TYR A 65 18.32 1.05 7.24
C TYR A 65 17.96 0.63 5.81
N MET A 66 17.70 1.61 4.93
CA MET A 66 17.38 1.35 3.53
C MET A 66 18.57 0.73 2.77
N GLU A 67 19.77 1.26 2.99
CA GLU A 67 21.02 0.76 2.37
C GLU A 67 21.38 -0.64 2.87
N ALA A 68 21.12 -0.94 4.16
CA ALA A 68 21.29 -2.26 4.74
C ALA A 68 20.18 -3.26 4.34
N GLY A 69 19.08 -2.79 3.71
CA GLY A 69 17.90 -3.62 3.42
C GLY A 69 17.11 -4.02 4.67
N GLU A 70 17.30 -3.30 5.77
CA GLU A 70 16.62 -3.51 7.04
C GLU A 70 15.29 -2.78 7.11
N LEU A 71 14.46 -3.15 8.10
CA LEU A 71 13.24 -2.40 8.37
C LEU A 71 13.60 -1.07 9.04
N VAL A 72 13.04 0.02 8.49
CA VAL A 72 13.13 1.33 9.13
C VAL A 72 12.36 1.29 10.46
N PRO A 73 12.87 1.89 11.54
CA PRO A 73 12.21 1.94 12.85
C PRO A 73 10.77 2.43 12.77
N ASP A 74 9.93 1.91 13.66
CA ASP A 74 8.48 2.16 13.65
C ASP A 74 8.16 3.65 13.78
N GLU A 75 8.84 4.36 14.68
CA GLU A 75 8.64 5.78 14.92
C GLU A 75 8.92 6.63 13.67
N LEU A 76 10.00 6.32 12.94
CA LEU A 76 10.33 7.02 11.70
C LEU A 76 9.32 6.73 10.59
N THR A 77 8.87 5.47 10.50
CA THR A 77 7.87 5.06 9.51
C THR A 77 6.54 5.75 9.79
N ILE A 78 6.06 5.74 11.03
CA ILE A 78 4.82 6.41 11.42
C ILE A 78 4.92 7.91 11.16
N ALA A 79 6.02 8.56 11.61
CA ALA A 79 6.23 9.99 11.40
C ALA A 79 6.13 10.37 9.92
N MET A 80 6.71 9.56 9.02
CA MET A 80 6.64 9.78 7.58
C MET A 80 5.22 9.68 7.02
N PHE A 81 4.45 8.66 7.43
CA PHE A 81 3.05 8.55 7.01
C PHE A 81 2.21 9.70 7.56
N MET A 82 2.43 10.10 8.81
CA MET A 82 1.70 11.21 9.43
C MET A 82 2.03 12.57 8.81
N GLU A 83 3.28 12.78 8.38
CA GLU A 83 3.67 13.96 7.62
C GLU A 83 2.93 14.02 6.28
N GLU A 84 2.89 12.92 5.53
CA GLU A 84 2.16 12.85 4.26
C GLU A 84 0.65 13.01 4.44
N LEU A 85 0.07 12.39 5.46
CA LEU A 85 -1.34 12.55 5.80
C LEU A 85 -1.71 13.98 6.21
N ALA A 86 -0.75 14.77 6.68
CA ALA A 86 -0.99 16.18 7.01
C ALA A 86 -1.01 17.11 5.79
N ARG A 87 -0.56 16.64 4.62
CA ARG A 87 -0.49 17.47 3.40
C ARG A 87 -1.86 17.65 2.75
N PRO A 88 -2.11 18.77 2.06
CA PRO A 88 -3.39 19.08 1.43
C PRO A 88 -3.90 18.01 0.44
N HIS A 89 -2.97 17.36 -0.29
CA HIS A 89 -3.36 16.31 -1.24
C HIS A 89 -3.94 15.06 -0.59
N ALA A 90 -3.75 14.87 0.72
CA ALA A 90 -4.33 13.78 1.50
C ALA A 90 -5.63 14.18 2.23
N ALA A 91 -6.23 15.34 1.92
CA ALA A 91 -7.42 15.84 2.61
C ALA A 91 -8.63 14.88 2.52
N ALA A 92 -8.83 14.20 1.39
CA ALA A 92 -9.88 13.20 1.22
C ALA A 92 -9.59 11.87 1.97
N GLY A 93 -8.32 11.59 2.25
CA GLY A 93 -7.84 10.37 2.87
C GLY A 93 -6.69 9.71 2.11
N ALA A 94 -6.37 8.48 2.47
CA ALA A 94 -5.22 7.78 1.92
C ALA A 94 -5.41 6.26 1.86
N ILE A 95 -4.65 5.64 0.97
CA ILE A 95 -4.43 4.19 0.91
C ILE A 95 -3.00 3.93 1.38
N LEU A 96 -2.85 3.29 2.54
CA LEU A 96 -1.55 2.93 3.10
C LEU A 96 -1.12 1.57 2.56
N ASP A 97 0.06 1.48 1.93
CA ASP A 97 0.58 0.27 1.31
C ASP A 97 1.98 -0.07 1.86
N GLY A 98 2.13 -1.32 2.33
CA GLY A 98 3.40 -1.83 2.85
C GLY A 98 3.75 -1.37 4.27
N PHE A 99 2.80 -0.83 5.00
CA PHE A 99 2.85 -0.48 6.42
C PHE A 99 1.41 -0.48 6.98
N PRO A 100 1.16 -0.99 8.21
CA PRO A 100 2.09 -1.66 9.12
C PRO A 100 2.50 -3.07 8.66
N ARG A 101 3.65 -3.56 9.15
CA ARG A 101 4.18 -4.92 8.88
C ARG A 101 4.23 -5.80 10.11
N THR A 102 4.07 -5.22 11.28
CA THR A 102 4.04 -5.91 12.58
C THR A 102 2.88 -5.41 13.43
N VAL A 103 2.47 -6.18 14.42
CA VAL A 103 1.40 -5.78 15.35
C VAL A 103 1.82 -4.53 16.16
N GLY A 104 3.10 -4.42 16.54
CA GLY A 104 3.60 -3.21 17.20
C GLY A 104 3.40 -1.96 16.35
N GLN A 105 3.73 -2.03 15.05
CA GLN A 105 3.48 -0.95 14.11
C GLN A 105 1.98 -0.64 13.96
N ALA A 106 1.13 -1.67 13.91
CA ALA A 106 -0.32 -1.49 13.80
C ALA A 106 -0.88 -0.75 15.02
N THR A 107 -0.52 -1.19 16.23
CA THR A 107 -0.95 -0.54 17.48
C THR A 107 -0.50 0.91 17.54
N ALA A 108 0.78 1.18 17.27
CA ALA A 108 1.32 2.54 17.31
C ALA A 108 0.69 3.46 16.23
N LEU A 109 0.37 2.93 15.05
CA LEU A 109 -0.37 3.66 14.02
C LEU A 109 -1.79 3.99 14.49
N ASP A 110 -2.51 3.01 15.05
CA ASP A 110 -3.87 3.21 15.55
C ASP A 110 -3.93 4.26 16.66
N GLU A 111 -3.00 4.21 17.62
CA GLU A 111 -2.88 5.21 18.69
C GLU A 111 -2.59 6.62 18.14
N THR A 112 -1.68 6.71 17.15
CA THR A 112 -1.31 7.99 16.55
C THR A 112 -2.48 8.59 15.75
N LEU A 113 -3.23 7.77 15.01
CA LEU A 113 -4.44 8.20 14.30
C LEU A 113 -5.54 8.60 15.29
N ALA A 114 -5.76 7.79 16.33
CA ALA A 114 -6.79 8.09 17.35
C ALA A 114 -6.54 9.42 18.07
N ALA A 115 -5.27 9.76 18.37
CA ALA A 115 -4.89 11.05 18.95
C ALA A 115 -5.26 12.25 18.06
N ARG A 116 -5.52 12.01 16.75
CA ARG A 116 -5.95 13.00 15.77
C ARG A 116 -7.46 12.92 15.46
N GLY A 117 -8.19 12.04 16.14
CA GLY A 117 -9.60 11.76 15.84
C GLY A 117 -9.80 10.99 14.52
N GLU A 118 -8.75 10.35 14.01
CA GLU A 118 -8.72 9.56 12.78
C GLU A 118 -8.64 8.06 13.10
N ARG A 119 -8.94 7.22 12.11
CA ARG A 119 -8.84 5.76 12.25
C ARG A 119 -8.70 5.08 10.89
N ILE A 120 -8.19 3.86 10.89
CA ILE A 120 -8.29 2.95 9.74
C ILE A 120 -9.76 2.56 9.56
N ARG A 121 -10.33 2.83 8.38
CA ARG A 121 -11.75 2.51 8.07
C ARG A 121 -11.94 1.08 7.62
N ARG A 122 -11.03 0.58 6.79
CA ARG A 122 -11.01 -0.80 6.30
C ARG A 122 -9.58 -1.26 6.05
N VAL A 123 -9.37 -2.54 6.28
CA VAL A 123 -8.16 -3.27 5.91
C VAL A 123 -8.50 -4.20 4.76
N LEU A 124 -7.92 -3.94 3.61
CA LEU A 124 -8.16 -4.67 2.36
C LEU A 124 -7.07 -5.73 2.23
N TYR A 125 -7.36 -6.96 2.60
CA TYR A 125 -6.41 -8.05 2.51
C TYR A 125 -6.54 -8.77 1.18
N ILE A 126 -5.56 -8.61 0.30
CA ILE A 126 -5.49 -9.30 -0.99
C ILE A 126 -4.79 -10.64 -0.80
N GLU A 127 -5.57 -11.71 -0.82
CA GLU A 127 -5.14 -13.07 -0.59
C GLU A 127 -4.78 -13.75 -1.91
N VAL A 128 -3.58 -14.35 -1.98
CA VAL A 128 -3.09 -15.07 -3.15
C VAL A 128 -2.20 -16.20 -2.68
N ALA A 129 -2.36 -17.39 -3.26
CA ALA A 129 -1.54 -18.56 -2.94
C ALA A 129 -0.07 -18.34 -3.26
N THR A 130 0.82 -18.88 -2.42
CA THR A 130 2.28 -18.69 -2.49
C THR A 130 2.86 -18.98 -3.88
N ASP A 131 2.48 -20.09 -4.51
CA ASP A 131 3.02 -20.45 -5.82
C ASP A 131 2.59 -19.46 -6.93
N THR A 132 1.41 -18.88 -6.81
CA THR A 132 0.97 -17.80 -7.71
C THR A 132 1.74 -16.51 -7.45
N LEU A 133 2.03 -16.18 -6.20
CA LEU A 133 2.86 -15.03 -5.82
C LEU A 133 4.26 -15.15 -6.42
N VAL A 134 4.90 -16.32 -6.27
CA VAL A 134 6.23 -16.58 -6.81
C VAL A 134 6.25 -16.38 -8.33
N ARG A 135 5.29 -16.98 -9.06
CA ARG A 135 5.17 -16.81 -10.51
C ARG A 135 4.99 -15.34 -10.91
N ARG A 136 4.08 -14.63 -10.25
CA ARG A 136 3.83 -13.20 -10.54
C ARG A 136 5.04 -12.32 -10.31
N VAL A 137 5.82 -12.58 -9.27
CA VAL A 137 7.01 -11.77 -8.98
C VAL A 137 8.15 -12.11 -9.92
N ALA A 138 8.33 -13.39 -10.25
CA ALA A 138 9.36 -13.83 -11.20
C ALA A 138 9.15 -13.28 -12.61
N GLY A 139 7.88 -13.08 -13.05
CA GLY A 139 7.55 -12.48 -14.35
C GLY A 139 7.48 -10.94 -14.34
N ARG A 140 7.82 -10.30 -13.21
CA ARG A 140 7.74 -8.83 -13.07
C ARG A 140 8.95 -8.12 -13.64
N TRP A 141 8.67 -7.06 -14.41
CA TRP A 141 9.64 -6.08 -14.88
C TRP A 141 9.27 -4.69 -14.37
N VAL A 142 10.24 -3.83 -14.18
CA VAL A 142 10.01 -2.49 -13.63
C VAL A 142 10.81 -1.46 -14.43
N CYS A 143 10.20 -0.33 -14.71
CA CYS A 143 10.91 0.82 -15.25
C CYS A 143 11.80 1.44 -14.14
N PRO A 144 13.13 1.55 -14.36
CA PRO A 144 14.01 2.14 -13.36
C PRO A 144 13.78 3.65 -13.16
N GLN A 145 13.15 4.32 -14.12
CA GLN A 145 12.91 5.77 -14.09
C GLN A 145 11.60 6.13 -13.39
N CYS A 146 10.45 5.60 -13.84
CA CYS A 146 9.13 5.94 -13.28
C CYS A 146 8.57 4.91 -12.30
N GLY A 147 9.24 3.78 -12.12
CA GLY A 147 8.78 2.72 -11.22
C GLY A 147 7.57 1.92 -11.71
N THR A 148 7.06 2.19 -12.93
CA THR A 148 5.91 1.46 -13.49
C THR A 148 6.24 -0.03 -13.60
N PRO A 149 5.44 -0.91 -12.98
CA PRO A 149 5.60 -2.36 -13.13
C PRO A 149 4.94 -2.84 -14.41
N TYR A 150 5.52 -3.89 -14.99
CA TYR A 150 5.00 -4.68 -16.10
C TYR A 150 5.09 -6.16 -15.75
N HIS A 151 4.35 -6.99 -16.46
CA HIS A 151 4.45 -8.44 -16.31
C HIS A 151 4.45 -9.09 -17.70
N GLU A 152 5.36 -10.02 -17.92
CA GLU A 152 5.58 -10.64 -19.23
C GLU A 152 4.32 -11.30 -19.82
N ASP A 153 3.45 -11.90 -18.97
CA ASP A 153 2.25 -12.61 -19.42
C ASP A 153 0.96 -11.81 -19.26
N THR A 154 0.84 -11.01 -18.19
CA THR A 154 -0.47 -10.43 -17.79
C THR A 154 -0.59 -8.95 -18.04
N ASP A 155 0.52 -8.23 -18.16
CA ASP A 155 0.58 -6.79 -18.43
C ASP A 155 1.89 -6.44 -19.15
N PRO A 156 2.09 -6.96 -20.39
CA PRO A 156 3.32 -6.72 -21.12
C PRO A 156 3.39 -5.28 -21.63
N PRO A 157 4.60 -4.72 -21.75
CA PRO A 157 4.78 -3.43 -22.42
C PRO A 157 4.44 -3.56 -23.92
N ARG A 158 4.04 -2.47 -24.54
CA ARG A 158 3.73 -2.42 -25.99
C ARG A 158 4.92 -2.83 -26.86
N VAL A 159 6.12 -2.42 -26.44
CA VAL A 159 7.37 -2.85 -27.03
C VAL A 159 8.11 -3.70 -26.00
N PRO A 160 8.42 -4.98 -26.30
CA PRO A 160 9.10 -5.87 -25.37
C PRO A 160 10.35 -5.24 -24.73
N GLY A 161 10.40 -5.21 -23.41
CA GLY A 161 11.51 -4.69 -22.63
C GLY A 161 11.62 -3.18 -22.53
N ILE A 162 10.67 -2.40 -23.07
CA ILE A 162 10.69 -0.92 -23.08
C ILE A 162 9.48 -0.38 -22.30
N CYS A 163 9.71 0.61 -21.44
CA CYS A 163 8.65 1.29 -20.70
C CYS A 163 7.75 2.11 -21.64
N ASP A 164 6.43 1.89 -21.57
CA ASP A 164 5.46 2.62 -22.38
C ASP A 164 5.35 4.12 -22.04
N ARG A 165 5.83 4.52 -20.86
CA ARG A 165 5.74 5.90 -20.37
C ARG A 165 6.99 6.71 -20.67
N ASP A 166 8.16 6.11 -20.46
CA ASP A 166 9.44 6.82 -20.49
C ASP A 166 10.34 6.38 -21.64
N GLY A 167 9.99 5.28 -22.36
CA GLY A 167 10.84 4.72 -23.42
C GLY A 167 12.14 4.09 -22.91
N VAL A 168 12.29 3.89 -21.60
CA VAL A 168 13.50 3.35 -20.97
C VAL A 168 13.42 1.84 -20.88
N GLN A 169 14.57 1.18 -20.99
CA GLN A 169 14.68 -0.29 -20.87
C GLN A 169 14.22 -0.75 -19.48
N LEU A 170 13.31 -1.71 -19.46
CA LEU A 170 12.82 -2.35 -18.24
C LEU A 170 13.90 -3.22 -17.61
N ARG A 171 13.84 -3.35 -16.28
CA ARG A 171 14.75 -4.22 -15.52
C ARG A 171 13.95 -5.13 -14.60
N GLN A 172 14.41 -6.37 -14.48
CA GLN A 172 13.99 -7.23 -13.39
C GLN A 172 14.79 -6.86 -12.14
N ARG A 173 14.14 -6.87 -10.98
CA ARG A 173 14.82 -6.60 -9.70
C ARG A 173 15.58 -7.85 -9.26
N ASP A 174 16.71 -7.69 -8.59
CA ASP A 174 17.50 -8.81 -8.06
C ASP A 174 16.72 -9.63 -7.03
N ASP A 175 15.81 -8.97 -6.29
CA ASP A 175 14.95 -9.58 -5.27
C ASP A 175 13.67 -10.23 -5.83
N ASP A 176 13.52 -10.31 -7.17
CA ASP A 176 12.39 -10.96 -7.84
C ASP A 176 12.73 -12.40 -8.32
N ARG A 177 13.92 -12.90 -8.05
CA ARG A 177 14.29 -14.29 -8.32
C ARG A 177 13.44 -15.24 -7.47
N PRO A 178 12.96 -16.38 -8.03
CA PRO A 178 12.00 -17.26 -7.34
C PRO A 178 12.45 -17.71 -5.95
N GLU A 179 13.72 -18.05 -5.78
CA GLU A 179 14.29 -18.46 -4.48
C GLU A 179 14.30 -17.32 -3.46
N VAL A 180 14.62 -16.11 -3.91
CA VAL A 180 14.60 -14.91 -3.04
C VAL A 180 13.18 -14.56 -2.64
N VAL A 181 12.24 -14.66 -3.58
CA VAL A 181 10.81 -14.41 -3.33
C VAL A 181 10.27 -15.41 -2.31
N ARG A 182 10.58 -16.72 -2.43
CA ARG A 182 10.16 -17.73 -1.45
C ARG A 182 10.68 -17.41 -0.04
N ALA A 183 11.96 -17.12 0.10
CA ALA A 183 12.57 -16.76 1.38
C ALA A 183 11.95 -15.48 1.98
N ARG A 184 11.59 -14.51 1.14
CA ARG A 184 10.87 -13.30 1.57
C ARG A 184 9.45 -13.62 2.07
N LEU A 185 8.72 -14.47 1.36
CA LEU A 185 7.37 -14.86 1.75
C LEU A 185 7.38 -15.60 3.09
N GLU A 186 8.31 -16.53 3.30
CA GLU A 186 8.46 -17.25 4.58
C GLU A 186 8.68 -16.31 5.77
N LYS A 187 9.44 -15.22 5.57
CA LYS A 187 9.72 -14.23 6.62
C LYS A 187 8.60 -13.20 6.80
N GLN A 188 7.90 -12.82 5.72
CA GLN A 188 6.96 -11.70 5.73
C GLN A 188 5.52 -12.11 5.98
N VAL A 189 5.13 -13.34 5.60
CA VAL A 189 3.74 -13.78 5.75
C VAL A 189 3.32 -13.93 7.22
N PRO A 190 4.09 -14.57 8.12
CA PRO A 190 3.67 -14.71 9.51
C PRO A 190 3.38 -13.38 10.22
N PRO A 191 4.27 -12.37 10.22
CA PRO A 191 3.96 -11.09 10.85
C PRO A 191 2.81 -10.35 10.14
N MET A 192 2.66 -10.48 8.82
CA MET A 192 1.53 -9.92 8.08
C MET A 192 0.20 -10.52 8.56
N LEU A 193 0.11 -11.84 8.74
CA LEU A 193 -1.09 -12.50 9.26
C LEU A 193 -1.42 -12.00 10.68
N ALA A 194 -0.43 -11.80 11.53
CA ALA A 194 -0.65 -11.22 12.86
C ALA A 194 -1.22 -9.79 12.81
N VAL A 195 -0.83 -8.98 11.82
CA VAL A 195 -1.44 -7.66 11.56
C VAL A 195 -2.90 -7.81 11.13
N ILE A 196 -3.20 -8.77 10.27
CA ILE A 196 -4.57 -9.05 9.83
C ILE A 196 -5.43 -9.44 11.04
N ASP A 197 -4.96 -10.39 11.88
CA ASP A 197 -5.64 -10.84 13.10
C ASP A 197 -5.88 -9.69 14.08
N HIS A 198 -4.97 -8.72 14.17
CA HIS A 198 -5.15 -7.50 14.98
C HIS A 198 -6.38 -6.71 14.53
N TYR A 199 -6.53 -6.48 13.23
CA TYR A 199 -7.67 -5.72 12.67
C TYR A 199 -8.95 -6.56 12.50
N GLU A 200 -8.86 -7.89 12.42
CA GLU A 200 -10.04 -8.77 12.45
C GLU A 200 -10.83 -8.64 13.75
N ARG A 201 -10.14 -8.46 14.88
CA ARG A 201 -10.78 -8.22 16.18
C ARG A 201 -11.59 -6.91 16.19
N ALA A 202 -11.21 -5.95 15.38
CA ALA A 202 -11.95 -4.69 15.19
C ALA A 202 -13.07 -4.80 14.14
N GLY A 203 -13.20 -5.93 13.43
CA GLY A 203 -14.23 -6.18 12.42
C GLY A 203 -14.11 -5.32 11.16
N ILE A 204 -12.89 -4.87 10.81
CA ILE A 204 -12.66 -3.96 9.69
C ILE A 204 -11.86 -4.59 8.53
N VAL A 205 -11.60 -5.90 8.59
CA VAL A 205 -10.86 -6.62 7.53
C VAL A 205 -11.81 -7.10 6.45
N GLU A 206 -11.46 -6.81 5.19
CA GLU A 206 -12.10 -7.32 4.00
C GLU A 206 -11.14 -8.24 3.26
N ARG A 207 -11.44 -9.53 3.19
CA ARG A 207 -10.65 -10.53 2.46
C ARG A 207 -11.04 -10.55 1.00
N LEU A 208 -10.07 -10.45 0.11
CA LEU A 208 -10.25 -10.29 -1.34
C LEU A 208 -9.42 -11.36 -2.06
N ASP A 209 -10.03 -12.04 -3.01
CA ASP A 209 -9.33 -12.99 -3.87
C ASP A 209 -8.52 -12.25 -4.93
N GLY A 210 -7.21 -12.13 -4.69
CA GLY A 210 -6.27 -11.46 -5.60
C GLY A 210 -5.95 -12.25 -6.88
N THR A 211 -6.59 -13.41 -7.11
CA THR A 211 -6.45 -14.17 -8.36
C THR A 211 -7.42 -13.70 -9.44
N LYS A 212 -8.48 -12.99 -9.05
CA LYS A 212 -9.47 -12.41 -9.95
C LYS A 212 -8.87 -11.30 -10.84
N PRO A 213 -9.51 -10.95 -11.96
CA PRO A 213 -9.15 -9.78 -12.77
C PRO A 213 -9.10 -8.49 -11.94
N ILE A 214 -8.23 -7.57 -12.31
CA ILE A 214 -7.98 -6.32 -11.57
C ILE A 214 -9.28 -5.54 -11.34
N GLU A 215 -10.09 -5.39 -12.38
CA GLU A 215 -11.36 -4.65 -12.36
C GLU A 215 -12.38 -5.31 -11.42
N ALA A 216 -12.40 -6.64 -11.38
CA ALA A 216 -13.30 -7.39 -10.50
C ALA A 216 -12.93 -7.19 -9.02
N VAL A 217 -11.62 -7.22 -8.69
CA VAL A 217 -11.14 -6.95 -7.33
C VAL A 217 -11.42 -5.48 -6.95
N THR A 218 -11.14 -4.53 -7.84
CA THR A 218 -11.44 -3.10 -7.61
C THR A 218 -12.92 -2.90 -7.36
N GLY A 219 -13.79 -3.46 -8.19
CA GLY A 219 -15.25 -3.36 -8.01
C GLY A 219 -15.73 -3.98 -6.70
N GLU A 220 -15.20 -5.13 -6.32
CA GLU A 220 -15.50 -5.77 -5.03
C GLU A 220 -15.08 -4.88 -3.84
N ILE A 221 -13.90 -4.25 -3.91
CA ILE A 221 -13.44 -3.31 -2.89
C ILE A 221 -14.40 -2.13 -2.76
N LEU A 222 -14.76 -1.48 -3.88
CA LEU A 222 -15.64 -0.31 -3.89
C LEU A 222 -16.99 -0.61 -3.24
N VAL A 223 -17.58 -1.77 -3.53
CA VAL A 223 -18.82 -2.23 -2.90
C VAL A 223 -18.64 -2.40 -1.38
N ARG A 224 -17.57 -3.07 -0.94
CA ARG A 224 -17.32 -3.38 0.48
C ARG A 224 -17.00 -2.16 1.33
N ILE A 225 -16.38 -1.14 0.78
CA ILE A 225 -16.14 0.13 1.49
C ILE A 225 -17.34 1.08 1.47
N GLY A 226 -18.43 0.70 0.79
CA GLY A 226 -19.64 1.53 0.65
C GLY A 226 -19.48 2.69 -0.32
N ALA A 227 -18.45 2.68 -1.16
CA ALA A 227 -18.30 3.62 -2.26
C ALA A 227 -19.10 3.10 -3.46
N HIS A 228 -20.30 3.62 -3.65
CA HIS A 228 -21.03 3.39 -4.91
C HIS A 228 -20.32 4.20 -5.98
N ALA A 229 -20.04 3.57 -7.12
CA ALA A 229 -19.56 4.28 -8.30
C ALA A 229 -20.55 5.43 -8.55
N ALA A 230 -20.05 6.65 -8.49
CA ALA A 230 -20.81 7.80 -8.95
C ALA A 230 -21.03 7.60 -10.46
N SER A 231 -22.30 7.35 -10.83
CA SER A 231 -22.76 7.18 -12.21
C SER A 231 -22.62 8.48 -12.97
#